data_5d74a2d1c7abfd8310ad6c4d40ea0bd2
#
_entry.id   5d74a2d1c7abfd8310ad6c4d40ea0bd2
#
_cell.length_a   1.000
_cell.length_b   1.000
_cell.length_c   1.000
_cell.angle_alpha   90.00
_cell.angle_beta   90.00
_cell.angle_gamma   90.00
#
_symmetry.space_group_name_H-M   'P 1'
#
loop_
_entity.id
_entity.type
_entity.pdbx_description
1 polymer ?
#
loop_
_entity_poly.entity_id
_entity_poly.type
_entity_poly.pdbx_seq_one_letter_code
_entity_poly.pdbx_strand_id
1 'polypeptide(L)'
;LSKQQKKDKIEKIFINEYSNNRIENRTSGVICEKYMFLVAGLGSIGSNLIYFLNGLNYPNFKLIDDDILKIENIGRHLLGTNNINSFKTDALKAYIKNIRPDQNAFTKASKLEPVVMNNIDYFNDCNYAFIAIGNQNIENLLLKKQNDGAITVPMFFLWVEPYAIGGHCIFIHPDDKITLDDLYEGHLYRYNVIDPKEYLSSNPVLSKQEAGCQTAYTPYSGNDVILFLSSIYKWINEIIKNDIKRSEAIQWVGNIGLAKELGLTINSPFIAREAYSNEIIKLYDAQER
;
A
#
# COMPACT_ATOMS: atom_id res chain seq x y z
N LEU A 1 46.83 -56.85 -26.72
CA LEU A 1 45.45 -56.45 -26.36
C LEU A 1 45.49 -55.14 -25.57
N SER A 2 45.33 -54.01 -26.26
CA SER A 2 45.28 -52.68 -25.65
C SER A 2 43.91 -52.47 -25.00
N LYS A 3 43.85 -52.34 -23.68
CA LYS A 3 42.68 -51.83 -22.95
C LYS A 3 42.57 -50.35 -23.25
N GLN A 4 41.67 -49.98 -24.13
CA GLN A 4 41.23 -48.63 -24.31
C GLN A 4 40.36 -48.25 -23.08
N GLN A 5 40.94 -47.51 -22.12
CA GLN A 5 40.16 -46.89 -21.05
C GLN A 5 39.25 -45.85 -21.66
N LYS A 6 37.95 -46.11 -21.71
CA LYS A 6 36.94 -45.09 -21.94
C LYS A 6 37.09 -44.07 -20.81
N LYS A 7 37.57 -42.87 -21.08
CA LYS A 7 37.44 -41.72 -20.18
C LYS A 7 35.97 -41.38 -20.11
N ASP A 8 35.31 -41.75 -19.03
CA ASP A 8 33.95 -41.28 -18.76
C ASP A 8 33.99 -39.76 -18.65
N LYS A 9 33.28 -39.11 -19.56
CA LYS A 9 33.15 -37.67 -19.59
C LYS A 9 32.20 -37.28 -18.50
N ILE A 10 32.69 -36.69 -17.39
CA ILE A 10 31.84 -36.15 -16.35
C ILE A 10 31.19 -34.88 -16.91
N GLU A 11 29.90 -34.95 -17.19
CA GLU A 11 29.09 -33.79 -17.54
C GLU A 11 28.65 -33.08 -16.27
N LYS A 12 29.03 -31.82 -16.13
CA LYS A 12 28.53 -30.96 -15.04
C LYS A 12 27.14 -30.46 -15.42
N ILE A 13 26.13 -30.95 -14.71
CA ILE A 13 24.77 -30.44 -14.84
C ILE A 13 24.61 -29.30 -13.84
N PHE A 14 24.32 -28.10 -14.32
CA PHE A 14 23.94 -26.97 -13.47
C PHE A 14 22.43 -27.02 -13.25
N ILE A 15 22.02 -27.31 -12.02
CA ILE A 15 20.62 -27.27 -11.61
C ILE A 15 20.37 -25.92 -10.96
N ASN A 16 19.56 -25.08 -11.61
CA ASN A 16 19.04 -23.89 -11.00
C ASN A 16 17.76 -24.24 -10.23
N GLU A 17 17.92 -24.56 -8.96
CA GLU A 17 16.78 -24.80 -8.08
C GLU A 17 16.16 -23.47 -7.65
N TYR A 18 14.88 -23.30 -7.96
CA TYR A 18 14.06 -22.20 -7.46
C TYR A 18 13.31 -22.68 -6.21
N SER A 19 13.87 -22.39 -5.02
CA SER A 19 13.18 -22.65 -3.76
C SER A 19 13.23 -21.41 -2.87
N ASN A 20 12.14 -21.19 -2.10
CA ASN A 20 12.02 -20.07 -1.19
C ASN A 20 13.19 -20.02 -0.21
N ASN A 21 13.49 -21.14 0.45
CA ASN A 21 14.57 -21.24 1.43
C ASN A 21 15.91 -20.81 0.82
N ARG A 22 16.21 -21.22 -0.43
CA ARG A 22 17.45 -20.84 -1.10
C ARG A 22 17.51 -19.35 -1.38
N ILE A 23 16.40 -18.75 -1.84
CA ILE A 23 16.35 -17.32 -2.15
C ILE A 23 16.45 -16.51 -0.85
N GLU A 24 15.69 -16.86 0.19
CA GLU A 24 15.73 -16.20 1.48
C GLU A 24 17.12 -16.25 2.12
N ASN A 25 17.74 -17.41 2.16
CA ASN A 25 19.10 -17.56 2.68
C ASN A 25 20.14 -16.74 1.92
N ARG A 26 19.94 -16.51 0.62
CA ARG A 26 20.86 -15.73 -0.22
C ARG A 26 20.56 -14.24 -0.28
N THR A 27 19.42 -13.80 0.23
CA THR A 27 18.99 -12.39 0.27
C THR A 27 19.00 -11.86 1.69
N SER A 28 17.94 -12.07 2.45
CA SER A 28 17.82 -11.58 3.83
C SER A 28 18.59 -12.43 4.86
N GLY A 29 18.90 -13.69 4.53
CA GLY A 29 19.48 -14.65 5.47
C GLY A 29 18.48 -15.17 6.53
N VAL A 30 17.22 -14.79 6.43
CA VAL A 30 16.15 -15.14 7.38
C VAL A 30 15.03 -15.84 6.63
N ILE A 31 14.64 -17.02 7.11
CA ILE A 31 13.44 -17.72 6.61
C ILE A 31 12.23 -17.11 7.29
N CYS A 32 11.29 -16.64 6.49
CA CYS A 32 10.12 -15.93 6.97
C CYS A 32 8.86 -16.78 6.92
N GLU A 33 7.89 -16.47 7.79
CA GLU A 33 6.56 -17.06 7.73
C GLU A 33 5.81 -16.62 6.46
N LYS A 34 4.87 -17.47 6.02
CA LYS A 34 4.04 -17.13 4.87
C LYS A 34 2.85 -16.31 5.33
N TYR A 35 2.70 -15.13 4.76
CA TYR A 35 1.54 -14.27 4.99
C TYR A 35 0.60 -14.27 3.79
N MET A 36 -0.68 -14.02 4.06
CA MET A 36 -1.68 -13.65 3.08
C MET A 36 -2.00 -12.18 3.28
N PHE A 37 -1.67 -11.33 2.29
CA PHE A 37 -1.99 -9.91 2.30
C PHE A 37 -3.16 -9.62 1.36
N LEU A 38 -4.16 -8.90 1.84
CA LEU A 38 -5.19 -8.33 0.99
C LEU A 38 -4.76 -6.90 0.64
N VAL A 39 -4.78 -6.56 -0.65
CA VAL A 39 -4.55 -5.20 -1.14
C VAL A 39 -5.78 -4.75 -1.93
N ALA A 40 -6.45 -3.73 -1.43
CA ALA A 40 -7.62 -3.11 -2.06
C ALA A 40 -7.29 -1.70 -2.54
N GLY A 41 -7.63 -1.41 -3.81
CA GLY A 41 -7.18 -0.21 -4.50
C GLY A 41 -5.78 -0.39 -5.08
N LEU A 42 -5.72 -0.74 -6.36
CA LEU A 42 -4.49 -1.05 -7.09
C LEU A 42 -4.07 0.11 -8.00
N GLY A 43 -4.31 1.33 -7.54
CA GLY A 43 -3.85 2.56 -8.19
C GLY A 43 -2.34 2.78 -8.00
N SER A 44 -1.93 4.05 -7.98
CA SER A 44 -0.52 4.42 -7.80
C SER A 44 0.08 3.86 -6.51
N ILE A 45 -0.60 4.02 -5.38
CA ILE A 45 -0.10 3.57 -4.08
C ILE A 45 -0.15 2.05 -3.98
N GLY A 46 -1.32 1.43 -4.17
CA GLY A 46 -1.48 -0.01 -3.99
C GLY A 46 -0.64 -0.85 -4.94
N SER A 47 -0.48 -0.43 -6.20
CA SER A 47 0.39 -1.17 -7.13
C SER A 47 1.86 -1.12 -6.72
N ASN A 48 2.38 0.05 -6.36
CA ASN A 48 3.76 0.18 -5.89
C ASN A 48 3.98 -0.46 -4.51
N LEU A 49 2.97 -0.45 -3.63
CA LEU A 49 3.02 -1.14 -2.35
C LEU A 49 3.27 -2.65 -2.52
N ILE A 50 2.71 -3.29 -3.55
CA ILE A 50 2.96 -4.71 -3.86
C ILE A 50 4.45 -4.98 -4.06
N TYR A 51 5.19 -4.07 -4.70
CA TYR A 51 6.65 -4.22 -4.84
C TYR A 51 7.34 -4.28 -3.49
N PHE A 52 6.98 -3.39 -2.54
CA PHE A 52 7.55 -3.37 -1.20
C PHE A 52 7.12 -4.58 -0.37
N LEU A 53 5.83 -4.92 -0.38
CA LEU A 53 5.30 -6.08 0.34
C LEU A 53 5.88 -7.39 -0.18
N ASN A 54 6.18 -7.47 -1.46
CA ASN A 54 6.80 -8.65 -2.08
C ASN A 54 8.21 -8.94 -1.52
N GLY A 55 8.88 -7.94 -0.99
CA GLY A 55 10.13 -8.06 -0.24
C GLY A 55 9.97 -8.54 1.20
N LEU A 56 8.74 -8.57 1.73
CA LEU A 56 8.41 -9.04 3.07
C LEU A 56 8.00 -10.52 3.02
N ASN A 57 8.56 -11.33 3.88
CA ASN A 57 8.05 -12.64 4.33
C ASN A 57 7.24 -13.49 3.33
N TYR A 58 7.58 -13.51 2.05
CA TYR A 58 6.92 -14.34 1.03
C TYR A 58 5.40 -14.29 1.04
N PRO A 59 4.78 -13.14 0.85
CA PRO A 59 3.33 -13.05 0.92
C PRO A 59 2.68 -13.73 -0.28
N ASN A 60 1.53 -14.35 -0.01
CA ASN A 60 0.49 -14.53 -1.01
C ASN A 60 -0.40 -13.28 -1.00
N PHE A 61 -1.09 -13.03 -2.11
CA PHE A 61 -1.90 -11.82 -2.25
C PHE A 61 -3.36 -12.12 -2.56
N LYS A 62 -4.25 -11.31 -2.01
CA LYS A 62 -5.62 -11.10 -2.48
C LYS A 62 -5.71 -9.68 -3.01
N LEU A 63 -5.99 -9.52 -4.29
CA LEU A 63 -6.01 -8.25 -5.00
C LEU A 63 -7.45 -7.86 -5.36
N ILE A 64 -7.88 -6.66 -4.95
CA ILE A 64 -9.23 -6.15 -5.19
C ILE A 64 -9.12 -4.77 -5.83
N ASP A 65 -9.66 -4.64 -7.05
CA ASP A 65 -9.79 -3.38 -7.79
C ASP A 65 -10.73 -3.63 -8.98
N ASP A 66 -11.62 -2.70 -9.32
CA ASP A 66 -12.55 -2.82 -10.45
C ASP A 66 -12.05 -2.14 -11.73
N ASP A 67 -10.91 -1.45 -11.66
CA ASP A 67 -10.40 -0.65 -12.76
C ASP A 67 -9.57 -1.46 -13.77
N ILE A 68 -9.59 -0.94 -15.00
CA ILE A 68 -8.68 -1.29 -16.09
C ILE A 68 -7.51 -0.32 -16.10
N LEU A 69 -6.29 -0.80 -16.39
CA LEU A 69 -5.12 0.04 -16.52
C LEU A 69 -5.22 0.89 -17.79
N LYS A 70 -5.15 2.20 -17.61
CA LYS A 70 -5.24 3.20 -18.68
C LYS A 70 -3.92 3.92 -18.90
N ILE A 71 -3.81 4.63 -20.01
CA ILE A 71 -2.60 5.39 -20.36
C ILE A 71 -2.26 6.45 -19.31
N GLU A 72 -3.27 7.07 -18.70
CA GLU A 72 -3.13 8.11 -17.68
C GLU A 72 -2.54 7.58 -16.37
N ASN A 73 -2.57 6.27 -16.18
CA ASN A 73 -2.00 5.64 -14.99
C ASN A 73 -0.49 5.43 -15.08
N ILE A 74 0.06 5.30 -16.30
CA ILE A 74 1.43 4.82 -16.56
C ILE A 74 2.50 5.64 -15.82
N GLY A 75 2.31 6.96 -15.70
CA GLY A 75 3.29 7.84 -15.03
C GLY A 75 3.47 7.59 -13.53
N ARG A 76 2.57 6.82 -12.89
CA ARG A 76 2.60 6.60 -11.44
C ARG A 76 2.22 5.18 -10.99
N HIS A 77 1.82 4.32 -11.90
CA HIS A 77 1.52 2.91 -11.62
C HIS A 77 2.77 2.05 -11.75
N LEU A 78 2.86 0.96 -10.99
CA LEU A 78 3.98 0.01 -11.06
C LEU A 78 4.15 -0.62 -12.45
N LEU A 79 3.03 -0.87 -13.13
CA LEU A 79 3.02 -1.51 -14.45
C LEU A 79 3.13 -0.47 -15.58
N GLY A 80 3.71 -0.91 -16.70
CA GLY A 80 3.92 -0.09 -17.89
C GLY A 80 2.89 -0.33 -18.99
N THR A 81 3.19 0.23 -20.18
CA THR A 81 2.31 0.26 -21.36
C THR A 81 1.87 -1.11 -21.87
N ASN A 82 2.63 -2.17 -21.62
CA ASN A 82 2.29 -3.53 -22.03
C ASN A 82 1.03 -4.09 -21.36
N ASN A 83 0.56 -3.43 -20.30
CA ASN A 83 -0.60 -3.87 -19.52
C ASN A 83 -1.84 -2.99 -19.72
N ILE A 84 -1.77 -2.00 -20.63
CA ILE A 84 -2.93 -1.13 -20.93
C ILE A 84 -4.10 -2.00 -21.41
N ASN A 85 -5.32 -1.64 -20.99
CA ASN A 85 -6.58 -2.32 -21.22
C ASN A 85 -6.73 -3.68 -20.51
N SER A 86 -5.81 -4.05 -19.62
CA SER A 86 -5.98 -5.19 -18.71
C SER A 86 -6.59 -4.75 -17.39
N PHE A 87 -7.37 -5.60 -16.73
CA PHE A 87 -7.73 -5.36 -15.33
C PHE A 87 -6.46 -5.23 -14.49
N LYS A 88 -6.40 -4.20 -13.63
CA LYS A 88 -5.24 -3.97 -12.75
C LYS A 88 -4.92 -5.20 -11.90
N THR A 89 -5.95 -5.90 -11.43
CA THR A 89 -5.83 -7.13 -10.65
C THR A 89 -5.09 -8.22 -11.42
N ASP A 90 -5.47 -8.50 -12.67
CA ASP A 90 -4.89 -9.59 -13.46
C ASP A 90 -3.46 -9.25 -13.92
N ALA A 91 -3.24 -7.99 -14.29
CA ALA A 91 -1.92 -7.51 -14.69
C ALA A 91 -0.92 -7.59 -13.50
N LEU A 92 -1.33 -7.21 -12.29
CA LEU A 92 -0.49 -7.34 -11.09
C LEU A 92 -0.29 -8.79 -10.65
N LYS A 93 -1.30 -9.64 -10.80
CA LYS A 93 -1.14 -11.09 -10.61
C LYS A 93 -0.06 -11.66 -11.53
N ALA A 94 -0.06 -11.28 -12.82
CA ALA A 94 0.97 -11.70 -13.76
C ALA A 94 2.36 -11.16 -13.36
N TYR A 95 2.43 -9.91 -12.92
CA TYR A 95 3.66 -9.30 -12.41
C TYR A 95 4.23 -10.08 -11.20
N ILE A 96 3.39 -10.38 -10.20
CA ILE A 96 3.80 -11.17 -9.02
C ILE A 96 4.35 -12.52 -9.45
N LYS A 97 3.65 -13.23 -10.32
CA LYS A 97 4.06 -14.55 -10.83
C LYS A 97 5.38 -14.50 -11.62
N ASN A 98 5.65 -13.42 -12.34
CA ASN A 98 6.90 -13.24 -13.07
C ASN A 98 8.10 -13.01 -12.15
N ILE A 99 7.90 -12.31 -11.03
CA ILE A 99 8.97 -12.07 -10.06
C ILE A 99 9.16 -13.27 -9.13
N ARG A 100 8.04 -13.84 -8.67
CA ARG A 100 8.01 -14.91 -7.67
C ARG A 100 6.98 -15.97 -8.09
N PRO A 101 7.36 -16.93 -8.95
CA PRO A 101 6.44 -17.95 -9.47
C PRO A 101 5.85 -18.87 -8.40
N ASP A 102 6.44 -18.93 -7.23
CA ASP A 102 5.96 -19.68 -6.07
C ASP A 102 4.89 -18.97 -5.23
N GLN A 103 4.72 -17.66 -5.41
CA GLN A 103 3.68 -16.88 -4.72
C GLN A 103 2.32 -17.04 -5.42
N ASN A 104 1.25 -17.02 -4.63
CA ASN A 104 -0.11 -17.04 -5.17
C ASN A 104 -0.73 -15.64 -5.08
N ALA A 105 -1.45 -15.26 -6.14
CA ALA A 105 -2.26 -14.07 -6.17
C ALA A 105 -3.68 -14.42 -6.61
N PHE A 106 -4.65 -14.13 -5.75
CA PHE A 106 -6.08 -14.30 -5.98
C PHE A 106 -6.67 -12.94 -6.32
N THR A 107 -7.48 -12.85 -7.37
CA THR A 107 -7.97 -11.57 -7.89
C THR A 107 -9.48 -11.46 -7.79
N LYS A 108 -9.98 -10.27 -7.49
CA LYS A 108 -11.37 -9.87 -7.66
C LYS A 108 -11.41 -8.52 -8.39
N ALA A 109 -11.82 -8.55 -9.67
CA ALA A 109 -12.10 -7.35 -10.46
C ALA A 109 -13.46 -6.76 -10.02
N SER A 110 -13.49 -6.14 -8.84
CA SER A 110 -14.70 -5.65 -8.18
C SER A 110 -14.33 -4.50 -7.24
N LYS A 111 -15.29 -3.64 -6.94
CA LYS A 111 -15.20 -2.71 -5.82
C LYS A 111 -15.07 -3.46 -4.50
N LEU A 112 -14.50 -2.80 -3.51
CA LEU A 112 -14.29 -3.42 -2.20
C LEU A 112 -15.60 -3.63 -1.43
N GLU A 113 -16.56 -2.68 -1.52
CA GLU A 113 -17.80 -2.72 -0.76
C GLU A 113 -18.63 -4.01 -1.02
N PRO A 114 -18.85 -4.45 -2.27
CA PRO A 114 -19.53 -5.71 -2.53
C PRO A 114 -18.80 -6.91 -1.92
N VAL A 115 -17.48 -6.90 -1.85
CA VAL A 115 -16.69 -7.98 -1.24
C VAL A 115 -16.92 -8.00 0.27
N VAL A 116 -16.88 -6.86 0.92
CA VAL A 116 -17.10 -6.72 2.38
C VAL A 116 -18.56 -7.05 2.75
N MET A 117 -19.52 -6.65 1.94
CA MET A 117 -20.94 -6.85 2.24
C MET A 117 -21.42 -8.28 1.96
N ASN A 118 -20.91 -8.95 0.93
CA ASN A 118 -21.43 -10.24 0.46
C ASN A 118 -20.47 -11.42 0.66
N ASN A 119 -19.20 -11.15 0.98
CA ASN A 119 -18.18 -12.19 1.11
C ASN A 119 -17.11 -11.78 2.12
N ILE A 120 -17.53 -11.49 3.36
CA ILE A 120 -16.65 -11.01 4.43
C ILE A 120 -15.54 -12.03 4.76
N ASP A 121 -15.83 -13.33 4.62
CA ASP A 121 -14.85 -14.39 4.86
C ASP A 121 -13.66 -14.28 3.89
N TYR A 122 -13.90 -13.87 2.64
CA TYR A 122 -12.80 -13.62 1.72
C TYR A 122 -11.89 -12.49 2.20
N PHE A 123 -12.46 -11.47 2.86
CA PHE A 123 -11.72 -10.38 3.46
C PHE A 123 -10.95 -10.87 4.70
N ASN A 124 -11.62 -11.60 5.59
CA ASN A 124 -11.04 -12.06 6.84
C ASN A 124 -9.99 -13.17 6.68
N ASP A 125 -10.02 -13.91 5.55
CA ASP A 125 -9.03 -14.93 5.24
C ASP A 125 -7.71 -14.32 4.72
N CYS A 126 -7.14 -13.39 5.50
CA CYS A 126 -5.81 -12.82 5.31
C CYS A 126 -5.23 -12.41 6.68
N ASN A 127 -3.91 -12.21 6.73
CA ASN A 127 -3.24 -11.79 7.96
C ASN A 127 -3.31 -10.27 8.15
N TYR A 128 -3.22 -9.50 7.06
CA TYR A 128 -3.30 -8.04 7.05
C TYR A 128 -4.00 -7.56 5.79
N ALA A 129 -4.79 -6.51 5.91
CA ALA A 129 -5.42 -5.84 4.78
C ALA A 129 -4.84 -4.44 4.57
N PHE A 130 -4.46 -4.13 3.33
CA PHE A 130 -3.93 -2.83 2.92
C PHE A 130 -4.97 -2.13 2.03
N ILE A 131 -5.46 -0.99 2.45
CA ILE A 131 -6.54 -0.23 1.82
C ILE A 131 -5.93 1.06 1.23
N ALA A 132 -5.75 1.09 -0.07
CA ALA A 132 -5.16 2.21 -0.81
C ALA A 132 -6.18 2.85 -1.78
N ILE A 133 -7.42 2.99 -1.33
CA ILE A 133 -8.54 3.52 -2.12
C ILE A 133 -8.68 5.04 -1.93
N GLY A 134 -8.34 5.56 -0.73
CA GLY A 134 -8.46 6.98 -0.41
C GLY A 134 -9.91 7.47 -0.44
N ASN A 135 -10.84 6.69 0.11
CA ASN A 135 -12.26 7.01 0.17
C ASN A 135 -12.79 6.87 1.60
N GLN A 136 -13.10 8.00 2.21
CA GLN A 136 -13.56 8.07 3.61
C GLN A 136 -14.83 7.23 3.88
N ASN A 137 -15.75 7.12 2.91
CA ASN A 137 -16.95 6.29 3.09
C ASN A 137 -16.60 4.81 3.21
N ILE A 138 -15.63 4.34 2.43
CA ILE A 138 -15.13 2.96 2.48
C ILE A 138 -14.41 2.74 3.80
N GLU A 139 -13.55 3.67 4.20
CA GLU A 139 -12.81 3.61 5.47
C GLU A 139 -13.78 3.54 6.66
N ASN A 140 -14.83 4.38 6.67
CA ASN A 140 -15.89 4.34 7.68
C ASN A 140 -16.63 2.99 7.70
N LEU A 141 -16.96 2.45 6.54
CA LEU A 141 -17.60 1.12 6.43
C LEU A 141 -16.71 0.04 7.06
N LEU A 142 -15.42 0.05 6.74
CA LEU A 142 -14.47 -0.94 7.24
C LEU A 142 -14.27 -0.82 8.76
N LEU A 143 -14.09 0.40 9.28
CA LEU A 143 -13.96 0.64 10.71
C LEU A 143 -15.21 0.21 11.48
N LYS A 144 -16.42 0.53 10.99
CA LYS A 144 -17.66 0.05 11.59
C LYS A 144 -17.75 -1.47 11.62
N LYS A 145 -17.44 -2.13 10.49
CA LYS A 145 -17.44 -3.59 10.42
C LYS A 145 -16.40 -4.24 11.34
N GLN A 146 -15.26 -3.60 11.52
CA GLN A 146 -14.24 -4.08 12.46
C GLN A 146 -14.70 -3.88 13.93
N ASN A 147 -15.26 -2.72 14.26
CA ASN A 147 -15.79 -2.43 15.58
C ASN A 147 -16.96 -3.35 15.97
N ASP A 148 -17.78 -3.75 14.98
CA ASP A 148 -18.87 -4.72 15.15
C ASP A 148 -18.37 -6.17 15.24
N GLY A 149 -17.07 -6.41 15.05
CA GLY A 149 -16.45 -7.73 15.07
C GLY A 149 -16.66 -8.56 13.79
N ALA A 150 -17.26 -8.00 12.74
CA ALA A 150 -17.42 -8.68 11.44
C ALA A 150 -16.10 -8.73 10.66
N ILE A 151 -15.23 -7.74 10.79
CA ILE A 151 -13.85 -7.76 10.31
C ILE A 151 -12.93 -7.99 11.51
N THR A 152 -12.11 -9.03 11.43
CA THR A 152 -11.18 -9.44 12.48
C THR A 152 -9.71 -9.22 12.10
N VAL A 153 -9.48 -8.72 10.90
CA VAL A 153 -8.16 -8.54 10.31
C VAL A 153 -7.63 -7.14 10.65
N PRO A 154 -6.37 -6.99 11.07
CA PRO A 154 -5.70 -5.70 11.17
C PRO A 154 -5.60 -5.03 9.79
N MET A 155 -5.85 -3.72 9.75
CA MET A 155 -5.92 -2.96 8.50
C MET A 155 -4.89 -1.84 8.46
N PHE A 156 -4.31 -1.61 7.28
CA PHE A 156 -3.53 -0.43 6.95
C PHE A 156 -4.30 0.42 5.94
N PHE A 157 -4.48 1.70 6.23
CA PHE A 157 -5.07 2.68 5.30
C PHE A 157 -3.96 3.59 4.78
N LEU A 158 -3.84 3.74 3.45
CA LEU A 158 -2.75 4.48 2.83
C LEU A 158 -3.26 5.48 1.78
N TRP A 159 -2.78 6.71 1.85
CA TRP A 159 -2.99 7.73 0.82
C TRP A 159 -1.88 8.79 0.86
N VAL A 160 -1.83 9.63 -0.17
CA VAL A 160 -0.98 10.82 -0.22
C VAL A 160 -1.81 12.06 -0.47
N GLU A 161 -1.35 13.17 0.07
CA GLU A 161 -1.90 14.49 -0.22
C GLU A 161 -1.46 14.99 -1.60
N PRO A 162 -2.10 16.04 -2.16
CA PRO A 162 -1.68 16.65 -3.41
C PRO A 162 -0.18 16.94 -3.44
N TYR A 163 0.45 16.69 -4.60
CA TYR A 163 1.89 16.81 -4.83
C TYR A 163 2.75 15.97 -3.87
N ALA A 164 2.14 15.00 -3.19
CA ALA A 164 2.77 14.20 -2.14
C ALA A 164 3.47 15.09 -1.09
N ILE A 165 2.84 16.22 -0.74
CA ILE A 165 3.32 17.09 0.35
C ILE A 165 3.16 16.37 1.70
N GLY A 166 2.13 15.56 1.85
CA GLY A 166 1.94 14.63 2.94
C GLY A 166 1.68 13.21 2.45
N GLY A 167 2.07 12.23 3.24
CA GLY A 167 1.75 10.83 3.02
C GLY A 167 1.35 10.17 4.35
N HIS A 168 0.32 9.34 4.31
CA HIS A 168 -0.32 8.81 5.49
C HIS A 168 -0.44 7.30 5.41
N CYS A 169 -0.06 6.63 6.49
CA CYS A 169 -0.38 5.23 6.69
C CYS A 169 -0.89 5.02 8.12
N ILE A 170 -2.12 4.51 8.25
CA ILE A 170 -2.76 4.26 9.53
C ILE A 170 -2.87 2.75 9.70
N PHE A 171 -2.32 2.23 10.77
CA PHE A 171 -2.51 0.85 11.21
C PHE A 171 -3.61 0.79 12.26
N ILE A 172 -4.65 -0.02 12.02
CA ILE A 172 -5.77 -0.23 12.94
C ILE A 172 -5.81 -1.70 13.34
N HIS A 173 -5.62 -1.94 14.64
CA HIS A 173 -5.83 -3.25 15.23
C HIS A 173 -7.30 -3.40 15.68
N PRO A 174 -7.95 -4.57 15.45
CA PRO A 174 -9.37 -4.73 15.74
C PRO A 174 -9.75 -4.54 17.23
N ASP A 175 -8.80 -4.72 18.15
CA ASP A 175 -9.06 -4.58 19.58
C ASP A 175 -9.18 -3.13 20.06
N ASP A 176 -8.66 -2.15 19.29
CA ASP A 176 -8.59 -0.75 19.74
C ASP A 176 -9.88 0.06 19.49
N LYS A 177 -10.85 -0.49 18.75
CA LYS A 177 -12.18 0.12 18.52
C LYS A 177 -12.12 1.55 17.97
N ILE A 178 -11.16 1.84 17.09
CA ILE A 178 -11.00 3.15 16.45
C ILE A 178 -12.19 3.47 15.54
N THR A 179 -12.70 4.69 15.63
CA THR A 179 -13.79 5.20 14.80
C THR A 179 -13.28 6.23 13.78
N LEU A 180 -14.13 6.61 12.84
CA LEU A 180 -13.79 7.67 11.90
C LEU A 180 -13.54 9.01 12.60
N ASP A 181 -14.30 9.34 13.63
CA ASP A 181 -14.21 10.59 14.37
C ASP A 181 -12.89 10.72 15.15
N ASP A 182 -12.25 9.60 15.49
CA ASP A 182 -10.90 9.61 16.09
C ASP A 182 -9.84 10.09 15.09
N LEU A 183 -10.07 9.84 13.81
CA LEU A 183 -9.12 10.11 12.72
C LEU A 183 -9.42 11.41 11.98
N TYR A 184 -10.69 11.80 11.88
CA TYR A 184 -11.14 12.91 11.05
C TYR A 184 -11.90 13.95 11.87
N GLU A 185 -11.85 15.19 11.39
CA GLU A 185 -12.75 16.27 11.81
C GLU A 185 -13.59 16.66 10.58
N GLY A 186 -14.86 16.22 10.58
CA GLY A 186 -15.70 16.25 9.38
C GLY A 186 -15.11 15.39 8.25
N HIS A 187 -14.70 16.03 7.16
CA HIS A 187 -14.09 15.34 6.01
C HIS A 187 -12.57 15.46 5.96
N LEU A 188 -11.95 16.09 6.95
CA LEU A 188 -10.53 16.38 6.96
C LEU A 188 -9.80 15.48 7.94
N TYR A 189 -8.79 14.79 7.45
CA TYR A 189 -7.91 14.01 8.32
C TYR A 189 -7.16 14.94 9.29
N ARG A 190 -7.17 14.60 10.57
CA ARG A 190 -6.62 15.47 11.64
C ARG A 190 -5.13 15.78 11.47
N TYR A 191 -4.40 14.87 10.83
CA TYR A 191 -2.94 14.94 10.69
C TYR A 191 -2.51 15.25 9.26
N ASN A 192 -3.34 15.95 8.46
CA ASN A 192 -2.92 16.45 7.16
C ASN A 192 -1.72 17.39 7.30
N VAL A 193 -0.75 17.23 6.41
CA VAL A 193 0.43 18.10 6.33
C VAL A 193 0.08 19.44 5.70
N ILE A 194 -0.77 19.44 4.66
CA ILE A 194 -1.38 20.66 4.11
C ILE A 194 -2.45 21.17 5.10
N ASP A 195 -2.45 22.48 5.36
CA ASP A 195 -3.44 23.10 6.27
C ASP A 195 -4.86 22.76 5.81
N PRO A 196 -5.74 22.27 6.71
CA PRO A 196 -7.13 21.98 6.40
C PRO A 196 -7.90 23.11 5.71
N LYS A 197 -7.53 24.36 5.95
CA LYS A 197 -8.15 25.53 5.30
C LYS A 197 -8.01 25.53 3.78
N GLU A 198 -6.91 24.97 3.25
CA GLU A 198 -6.70 24.86 1.81
C GLU A 198 -7.75 23.95 1.16
N TYR A 199 -8.14 22.87 1.82
CA TYR A 199 -9.21 21.98 1.36
C TYR A 199 -10.59 22.62 1.46
N LEU A 200 -10.86 23.34 2.54
CA LEU A 200 -12.15 24.03 2.74
C LEU A 200 -12.37 25.18 1.76
N SER A 201 -11.30 25.84 1.34
CA SER A 201 -11.36 26.92 0.35
C SER A 201 -11.52 26.43 -1.09
N SER A 202 -11.58 25.11 -1.31
CA SER A 202 -11.61 24.49 -2.64
C SER A 202 -10.47 24.99 -3.55
N ASN A 203 -9.26 25.10 -2.96
CA ASN A 203 -8.08 25.61 -3.66
C ASN A 203 -7.81 24.81 -4.96
N PRO A 204 -7.85 25.44 -6.14
CA PRO A 204 -7.71 24.75 -7.43
C PRO A 204 -6.31 24.12 -7.65
N VAL A 205 -5.35 24.47 -6.81
CA VAL A 205 -4.02 23.85 -6.82
C VAL A 205 -4.09 22.39 -6.36
N LEU A 206 -4.97 22.07 -5.40
CA LEU A 206 -5.06 20.73 -4.81
C LEU A 206 -5.68 19.67 -5.73
N SER A 207 -6.44 20.10 -6.71
CA SER A 207 -7.13 19.23 -7.66
C SER A 207 -7.07 19.81 -9.05
N LYS A 208 -6.74 19.01 -10.04
CA LYS A 208 -6.68 19.41 -11.44
C LYS A 208 -7.72 18.68 -12.24
N GLN A 209 -8.19 19.34 -13.30
CA GLN A 209 -9.11 18.76 -14.26
C GLN A 209 -8.49 18.86 -15.66
N GLU A 210 -8.50 17.77 -16.39
CA GLU A 210 -8.04 17.74 -17.76
C GLU A 210 -9.18 18.13 -18.71
N ALA A 211 -8.88 18.91 -19.74
CA ALA A 211 -9.86 19.31 -20.76
C ALA A 211 -10.45 18.05 -21.42
N GLY A 212 -11.79 17.90 -21.33
CA GLY A 212 -12.51 16.72 -21.84
C GLY A 212 -12.69 15.59 -20.85
N CYS A 213 -12.08 15.63 -19.66
CA CYS A 213 -12.31 14.69 -18.59
C CYS A 213 -13.23 15.29 -17.53
N GLN A 214 -14.30 14.57 -17.16
CA GLN A 214 -15.25 15.06 -16.15
C GLN A 214 -14.76 14.85 -14.71
N THR A 215 -13.70 14.05 -14.50
CA THR A 215 -13.19 13.71 -13.18
C THR A 215 -11.95 14.53 -12.85
N ALA A 216 -11.99 15.19 -11.69
CA ALA A 216 -10.82 15.84 -11.13
C ALA A 216 -9.82 14.78 -10.61
N TYR A 217 -8.54 15.07 -10.71
CA TYR A 217 -7.47 14.22 -10.20
C TYR A 217 -6.55 14.97 -9.24
N THR A 218 -6.00 14.23 -8.27
CA THR A 218 -5.00 14.74 -7.34
C THR A 218 -3.62 14.61 -7.97
N PRO A 219 -2.89 15.74 -8.16
CA PRO A 219 -1.56 15.72 -8.77
C PRO A 219 -0.51 15.21 -7.78
N TYR A 220 0.25 14.19 -8.16
CA TYR A 220 1.48 13.71 -7.52
C TYR A 220 2.23 12.77 -8.46
N SER A 221 3.55 12.64 -8.28
CA SER A 221 4.38 11.78 -9.13
C SER A 221 4.50 10.35 -8.59
N GLY A 222 4.82 9.41 -9.48
CA GLY A 222 5.13 8.03 -9.07
C GLY A 222 6.38 7.95 -8.19
N ASN A 223 7.38 8.80 -8.44
CA ASN A 223 8.60 8.86 -7.64
C ASN A 223 8.33 9.27 -6.19
N ASP A 224 7.44 10.25 -5.98
CA ASP A 224 7.07 10.68 -4.63
C ASP A 224 6.33 9.57 -3.87
N VAL A 225 5.48 8.80 -4.56
CA VAL A 225 4.83 7.61 -3.97
C VAL A 225 5.87 6.56 -3.56
N ILE A 226 6.89 6.33 -4.39
CA ILE A 226 7.97 5.39 -4.06
C ILE A 226 8.77 5.88 -2.85
N LEU A 227 9.08 7.18 -2.78
CA LEU A 227 9.76 7.77 -1.61
C LEU A 227 8.92 7.62 -0.34
N PHE A 228 7.62 7.93 -0.41
CA PHE A 228 6.70 7.71 0.69
C PHE A 228 6.69 6.26 1.15
N LEU A 229 6.43 5.32 0.25
CA LEU A 229 6.36 3.89 0.57
C LEU A 229 7.70 3.35 1.11
N SER A 230 8.83 3.80 0.55
CA SER A 230 10.16 3.45 1.04
C SER A 230 10.39 3.94 2.47
N SER A 231 9.89 5.13 2.80
CA SER A 231 10.07 5.72 4.13
C SER A 231 9.27 5.00 5.22
N ILE A 232 8.06 4.50 4.89
CA ILE A 232 7.17 3.81 5.84
C ILE A 232 7.36 2.29 5.87
N TYR A 233 8.06 1.73 4.87
CA TYR A 233 8.23 0.28 4.71
C TYR A 233 8.80 -0.39 5.97
N LYS A 234 9.83 0.21 6.59
CA LYS A 234 10.44 -0.33 7.81
C LYS A 234 9.43 -0.42 8.96
N TRP A 235 8.61 0.61 9.12
CA TRP A 235 7.57 0.64 10.14
C TRP A 235 6.49 -0.42 9.89
N ILE A 236 6.01 -0.58 8.65
CA ILE A 236 5.09 -1.66 8.28
C ILE A 236 5.70 -3.03 8.62
N ASN A 237 6.97 -3.24 8.26
CA ASN A 237 7.67 -4.49 8.54
C ASN A 237 7.80 -4.76 10.06
N GLU A 238 8.06 -3.74 10.85
CA GLU A 238 8.14 -3.85 12.31
C GLU A 238 6.78 -4.24 12.92
N ILE A 239 5.68 -3.66 12.44
CA ILE A 239 4.32 -4.03 12.88
C ILE A 239 4.04 -5.50 12.58
N ILE A 240 4.29 -5.93 11.34
CA ILE A 240 4.03 -7.31 10.90
C ILE A 240 4.91 -8.29 11.64
N LYS A 241 6.22 -8.03 11.72
CA LYS A 241 7.21 -8.94 12.31
C LYS A 241 7.04 -9.11 13.82
N ASN A 242 6.68 -8.03 14.51
CA ASN A 242 6.53 -8.02 15.97
C ASN A 242 5.09 -8.26 16.40
N ASP A 243 4.18 -8.50 15.46
CA ASP A 243 2.74 -8.71 15.70
C ASP A 243 2.14 -7.63 16.63
N ILE A 244 2.38 -6.35 16.27
CA ILE A 244 1.94 -5.20 17.06
C ILE A 244 0.41 -5.21 17.18
N LYS A 245 -0.10 -5.11 18.41
CA LYS A 245 -1.53 -5.18 18.75
C LYS A 245 -2.14 -3.81 19.09
N ARG A 246 -1.48 -2.72 18.75
CA ARG A 246 -1.92 -1.36 19.06
C ARG A 246 -1.94 -0.51 17.81
N SER A 247 -3.04 0.23 17.65
CA SER A 247 -3.26 1.12 16.52
C SER A 247 -2.37 2.34 16.60
N GLU A 248 -1.72 2.65 15.48
CA GLU A 248 -0.86 3.83 15.35
C GLU A 248 -0.87 4.32 13.90
N ALA A 249 -0.45 5.56 13.70
CA ALA A 249 -0.34 6.14 12.37
C ALA A 249 1.08 6.67 12.14
N ILE A 250 1.56 6.56 10.91
CA ILE A 250 2.78 7.23 10.48
C ILE A 250 2.42 8.32 9.47
N GLN A 251 2.92 9.52 9.73
CA GLN A 251 2.80 10.69 8.86
C GLN A 251 4.13 10.94 8.20
N TRP A 252 4.15 10.94 6.88
CA TRP A 252 5.31 11.31 6.10
C TRP A 252 5.15 12.75 5.62
N VAL A 253 6.17 13.55 5.88
CA VAL A 253 6.27 14.93 5.40
C VAL A 253 7.10 14.92 4.12
N GLY A 254 6.48 15.25 2.99
CA GLY A 254 7.14 15.27 1.69
C GLY A 254 7.88 16.59 1.42
N ASN A 255 7.74 17.10 0.19
CA ASN A 255 8.45 18.31 -0.23
C ASN A 255 7.74 19.61 0.23
N ILE A 256 8.02 20.06 1.44
CA ILE A 256 7.50 21.33 1.99
C ILE A 256 7.93 22.53 1.14
N GLY A 257 9.10 22.49 0.50
CA GLY A 257 9.57 23.56 -0.38
C GLY A 257 8.60 23.80 -1.54
N LEU A 258 8.14 22.72 -2.17
CA LEU A 258 7.14 22.78 -3.23
C LEU A 258 5.81 23.35 -2.74
N ALA A 259 5.38 23.03 -1.52
CA ALA A 259 4.17 23.62 -0.95
C ALA A 259 4.25 25.14 -0.92
N LYS A 260 5.37 25.70 -0.49
CA LYS A 260 5.61 27.16 -0.49
C LYS A 260 5.59 27.75 -1.89
N GLU A 261 6.23 27.10 -2.87
CA GLU A 261 6.22 27.54 -4.28
C GLU A 261 4.80 27.55 -4.87
N LEU A 262 3.96 26.61 -4.46
CA LEU A 262 2.56 26.51 -4.87
C LEU A 262 1.62 27.45 -4.09
N GLY A 263 2.14 28.18 -3.10
CA GLY A 263 1.34 29.07 -2.24
C GLY A 263 0.45 28.31 -1.24
N LEU A 264 0.76 27.05 -0.95
CA LEU A 264 0.02 26.24 0.00
C LEU A 264 0.54 26.43 1.43
N THR A 265 -0.38 26.52 2.37
CA THR A 265 -0.08 26.62 3.79
C THR A 265 0.16 25.22 4.38
N ILE A 266 1.20 25.09 5.19
CA ILE A 266 1.48 23.86 5.94
C ILE A 266 0.78 23.91 7.30
N ASN A 267 0.17 22.81 7.69
CA ASN A 267 -0.49 22.68 8.99
C ASN A 267 0.53 22.86 10.14
N SER A 268 0.12 23.56 11.19
CA SER A 268 1.02 24.03 12.26
C SER A 268 1.91 22.95 12.90
N PRO A 269 1.47 21.70 13.13
CA PRO A 269 2.33 20.66 13.70
C PRO A 269 3.51 20.27 12.80
N PHE A 270 3.41 20.56 11.49
CA PHE A 270 4.40 20.14 10.49
C PHE A 270 5.29 21.27 9.97
N ILE A 271 5.03 22.54 10.34
CA ILE A 271 5.81 23.72 9.86
C ILE A 271 7.31 23.59 10.18
N ALA A 272 7.63 23.06 11.37
CA ALA A 272 9.02 22.91 11.83
C ALA A 272 9.63 21.54 11.48
N ARG A 273 8.92 20.68 10.76
CA ARG A 273 9.41 19.36 10.39
C ARG A 273 10.33 19.45 9.18
N GLU A 274 11.30 18.57 9.16
CA GLU A 274 12.16 18.40 7.99
C GLU A 274 11.41 17.72 6.85
N ALA A 275 11.68 18.13 5.61
CA ALA A 275 11.19 17.44 4.44
C ALA A 275 11.69 15.97 4.42
N TYR A 276 10.86 15.07 3.93
CA TYR A 276 11.12 13.63 3.85
C TYR A 276 11.32 12.93 5.20
N SER A 277 10.73 13.50 6.26
CA SER A 277 10.72 12.92 7.60
C SER A 277 9.42 12.18 7.92
N ASN A 278 9.46 11.34 8.95
CA ASN A 278 8.30 10.60 9.45
C ASN A 278 7.98 10.98 10.90
N GLU A 279 6.71 10.94 11.25
CA GLU A 279 6.23 11.03 12.63
C GLU A 279 5.25 9.89 12.93
N ILE A 280 5.44 9.21 14.05
CA ILE A 280 4.54 8.15 14.50
C ILE A 280 3.60 8.72 15.55
N ILE A 281 2.30 8.49 15.37
CA ILE A 281 1.22 8.94 16.24
C ILE A 281 0.52 7.70 16.82
N LYS A 282 0.47 7.61 18.13
CA LYS A 282 -0.27 6.56 18.84
C LYS A 282 -1.74 6.91 18.90
N LEU A 283 -2.60 6.04 18.39
CA LEU A 283 -4.05 6.29 18.32
C LEU A 283 -4.79 5.80 19.56
N TYR A 284 -4.27 4.81 20.26
CA TYR A 284 -4.90 4.24 21.45
C TYR A 284 -4.92 5.17 22.67
N ASP A 285 -3.99 6.15 22.75
CA ASP A 285 -3.96 7.16 23.83
C ASP A 285 -5.02 8.25 23.65
N ALA A 286 -5.69 8.32 22.48
CA ALA A 286 -6.73 9.30 22.20
C ALA A 286 -8.06 8.98 22.92
N GLN A 287 -8.25 7.75 23.40
CA GLN A 287 -9.46 7.33 24.14
C GLN A 287 -9.43 7.75 25.63
N GLU A 288 -8.29 8.21 26.15
CA GLU A 288 -8.14 8.72 27.51
C GLU A 288 -8.20 10.26 27.58
N ARG A 289 -8.48 10.95 26.47
CA ARG A 289 -8.67 12.39 26.38
C ARG A 289 -10.14 12.70 26.06
#